data_2abb8b167128aec93503a8e31a618230
#
_entry.id   2abb8b167128aec93503a8e31a618230
#
_cell.length_a   1.000
_cell.length_b   1.000
_cell.length_c   1.000
_cell.angle_alpha   90.00
_cell.angle_beta   90.00
_cell.angle_gamma   90.00
#
_symmetry.space_group_name_H-M   'P 1'
#
loop_
_entity.id
_entity.type
_entity.pdbx_description
1 polymer ?
#
loop_
_entity_poly.entity_id
_entity_poly.type
_entity_poly.pdbx_seq_one_letter_code
_entity_poly.pdbx_strand_id
1 'polypeptide(L)'
;MAFYSGFFNSKGLDRTYTAEDFTSYLSSIICNGILGTYGQMFKLTAANSGLGVVLGTGKAWINGHYFINDSQYVIDLTSYQDESLPRYVGIAIYLDTTESVRSVTLKLFLGTPAENPQLPSIPQDEDHVRLLMYAVRMNPGASRITESDWFDYREDSNVCGYCKCILGKCKMTELMSQMAQLIAEVQENNETIAELTNKVDELEAEVEDIGDIVAAGQCGENAYYALYSSGKVLVKGTGAMYDYDIETNRSPFYRNDTVRSVVVSEGITTVGEDAFERCLNLESVSLPTSLTSIGSGAFMPADEYPSAAGKLNSITIPDAVTTIGGGAFWGAALTSITVPHNVATVGKYACRDCTRLTSVRYEGSVIGGFMFVNCTALTSFTMAHTVTTIGEHCFNYCSTLETITYEGSLADWAAITKQSNWDGKGGMEVGQSGLTRIQCLDGFMEWDAGNHEWKVGEE
;
A
#
# COMPACT_ATOMS: atom_id res chain seq x y z
N MET A 1 -43.90 7.51 24.58
CA MET A 1 -43.35 8.47 23.59
C MET A 1 -41.92 8.76 23.99
N ALA A 2 -40.98 8.21 23.30
CA ALA A 2 -39.58 8.53 23.54
C ALA A 2 -39.21 9.76 22.70
N PHE A 3 -38.89 10.85 23.38
CA PHE A 3 -38.39 12.06 22.70
C PHE A 3 -36.92 11.83 22.38
N TYR A 4 -36.58 11.67 21.11
CA TYR A 4 -35.23 11.71 20.63
C TYR A 4 -34.78 13.16 20.48
N SER A 5 -34.17 13.71 21.52
CA SER A 5 -33.52 15.03 21.45
C SER A 5 -32.04 14.81 21.15
N GLY A 6 -31.54 15.35 20.06
CA GLY A 6 -30.12 15.41 19.79
C GLY A 6 -29.65 14.74 18.54
N PHE A 7 -30.02 15.29 17.42
CA PHE A 7 -29.59 14.85 16.09
C PHE A 7 -28.06 14.98 15.83
N PHE A 8 -27.33 15.71 16.68
CA PHE A 8 -25.93 16.09 16.43
C PHE A 8 -24.99 16.00 17.65
N ASN A 9 -25.37 15.34 18.73
CA ASN A 9 -24.54 15.21 19.91
C ASN A 9 -24.20 13.75 20.20
N SER A 10 -23.45 13.11 19.30
CA SER A 10 -22.74 11.87 19.62
C SER A 10 -21.39 12.21 20.27
N LYS A 11 -21.24 11.84 21.53
CA LYS A 11 -19.92 11.77 22.18
C LYS A 11 -19.50 10.30 22.19
N GLY A 12 -18.71 9.90 21.19
CA GLY A 12 -18.28 8.52 21.00
C GLY A 12 -19.19 7.75 20.02
N LEU A 13 -18.85 6.53 19.67
CA LEU A 13 -19.56 5.61 18.77
C LEU A 13 -20.86 5.03 19.35
N ASP A 14 -21.56 5.74 20.24
CA ASP A 14 -22.72 5.25 20.96
C ASP A 14 -24.06 5.38 20.21
N ARG A 15 -24.07 6.05 19.03
CA ARG A 15 -25.28 6.20 18.21
C ARG A 15 -24.94 6.15 16.73
N THR A 16 -25.36 5.10 16.05
CA THR A 16 -25.40 5.01 14.60
C THR A 16 -26.76 5.43 14.10
N TYR A 17 -26.83 6.49 13.29
CA TYR A 17 -28.04 6.85 12.55
C TYR A 17 -28.04 6.11 11.22
N THR A 18 -29.14 5.43 10.92
CA THR A 18 -29.32 4.77 9.64
C THR A 18 -29.81 5.72 8.57
N ALA A 19 -29.66 5.37 7.30
CA ALA A 19 -30.29 6.12 6.21
C ALA A 19 -31.82 6.21 6.38
N GLU A 20 -32.44 5.22 7.03
CA GLU A 20 -33.88 5.17 7.33
C GLU A 20 -34.28 6.23 8.38
N ASP A 21 -33.44 6.46 9.39
CA ASP A 21 -33.70 7.51 10.40
C ASP A 21 -33.68 8.90 9.74
N PHE A 22 -32.75 9.17 8.84
CA PHE A 22 -32.71 10.41 8.06
C PHE A 22 -33.89 10.55 7.12
N THR A 23 -34.24 9.51 6.42
CA THR A 23 -35.34 9.45 5.48
C THR A 23 -36.68 9.70 6.19
N SER A 24 -36.90 9.06 7.33
CA SER A 24 -38.11 9.24 8.15
C SER A 24 -38.23 10.67 8.67
N TYR A 25 -37.15 11.26 9.17
CA TYR A 25 -37.17 12.64 9.66
C TYR A 25 -37.47 13.63 8.54
N LEU A 26 -36.82 13.52 7.39
CA LEU A 26 -36.99 14.45 6.28
C LEU A 26 -38.35 14.29 5.60
N SER A 27 -38.90 13.09 5.52
CA SER A 27 -40.26 12.87 4.99
C SER A 27 -41.37 13.49 5.85
N SER A 28 -41.13 13.71 7.13
CA SER A 28 -42.04 14.43 8.01
C SER A 28 -42.05 15.94 7.79
N ILE A 29 -41.03 16.49 7.13
CA ILE A 29 -40.88 17.95 6.93
C ILE A 29 -41.10 18.34 5.47
N ILE A 30 -40.80 17.46 4.52
CA ILE A 30 -40.82 17.73 3.08
C ILE A 30 -41.88 16.85 2.41
N CYS A 31 -42.86 17.44 1.76
CA CYS A 31 -43.84 16.69 0.97
C CYS A 31 -43.24 16.14 -0.30
N ASN A 32 -43.78 15.02 -0.77
CA ASN A 32 -43.44 14.48 -2.08
C ASN A 32 -43.69 15.50 -3.19
N GLY A 33 -42.83 15.59 -4.18
CA GLY A 33 -42.98 16.47 -5.31
C GLY A 33 -41.72 16.97 -5.95
N ILE A 34 -41.83 17.81 -6.92
CA ILE A 34 -40.71 18.41 -7.67
C ILE A 34 -40.12 19.57 -6.85
N LEU A 35 -38.78 19.60 -6.77
CA LEU A 35 -38.06 20.66 -6.06
C LEU A 35 -37.57 21.73 -7.06
N GLY A 36 -37.93 22.99 -6.82
CA GLY A 36 -37.40 24.10 -7.59
C GLY A 36 -38.47 25.01 -8.18
N THR A 37 -38.12 25.80 -9.20
CA THR A 37 -38.98 26.80 -9.80
C THR A 37 -40.00 26.16 -10.72
N TYR A 38 -41.24 26.53 -10.54
CA TYR A 38 -42.39 26.16 -11.35
C TYR A 38 -42.10 26.25 -12.86
N GLY A 39 -42.52 25.22 -13.61
CA GLY A 39 -42.37 25.13 -15.05
C GLY A 39 -40.96 24.85 -15.60
N GLN A 40 -39.92 25.01 -14.79
CA GLN A 40 -38.53 24.86 -15.26
C GLN A 40 -38.00 23.44 -15.04
N MET A 41 -38.32 22.80 -13.94
CA MET A 41 -37.77 21.48 -13.59
C MET A 41 -38.47 20.36 -14.34
N PHE A 42 -37.69 19.42 -14.87
CA PHE A 42 -38.19 18.30 -15.68
C PHE A 42 -39.05 18.72 -16.87
N LYS A 43 -38.76 19.84 -17.51
CA LYS A 43 -39.52 20.31 -18.67
C LYS A 43 -39.42 19.27 -19.79
N LEU A 44 -40.59 18.86 -20.32
CA LEU A 44 -40.66 17.96 -21.47
C LEU A 44 -40.67 18.77 -22.76
N THR A 45 -39.91 18.31 -23.75
CA THR A 45 -39.91 18.85 -25.13
C THR A 45 -39.92 17.70 -26.12
N ALA A 46 -40.44 17.93 -27.33
CA ALA A 46 -40.40 16.94 -28.39
C ALA A 46 -38.95 16.72 -28.81
N ALA A 47 -38.58 15.47 -29.16
CA ALA A 47 -37.31 15.19 -29.79
C ALA A 47 -37.28 15.77 -31.21
N ASN A 48 -36.07 16.01 -31.74
CA ASN A 48 -35.89 16.59 -33.08
C ASN A 48 -36.42 15.69 -34.20
N SER A 49 -36.50 14.38 -33.95
CA SER A 49 -37.00 13.38 -34.91
C SER A 49 -37.59 12.16 -34.18
N GLY A 50 -38.53 11.47 -34.87
CA GLY A 50 -39.13 10.23 -34.37
C GLY A 50 -40.14 10.42 -33.23
N LEU A 51 -40.48 9.30 -32.58
CA LEU A 51 -41.43 9.25 -31.44
C LEU A 51 -40.68 9.37 -30.11
N GLY A 52 -39.85 10.37 -29.97
CA GLY A 52 -39.10 10.63 -28.78
C GLY A 52 -39.50 11.93 -28.09
N VAL A 53 -39.25 12.01 -26.79
CA VAL A 53 -39.34 13.22 -25.99
C VAL A 53 -38.06 13.44 -25.19
N VAL A 54 -37.71 14.67 -24.89
CA VAL A 54 -36.54 15.06 -24.13
C VAL A 54 -36.98 15.60 -22.79
N LEU A 55 -36.61 14.94 -21.70
CA LEU A 55 -36.82 15.38 -20.35
C LEU A 55 -35.66 16.29 -19.91
N GLY A 56 -35.99 17.51 -19.49
CA GLY A 56 -35.01 18.46 -18.99
C GLY A 56 -34.47 18.10 -17.61
N THR A 57 -33.50 18.87 -17.15
CA THR A 57 -32.95 18.76 -15.80
C THR A 57 -33.97 19.02 -14.71
N GLY A 58 -33.81 18.39 -13.55
CA GLY A 58 -34.72 18.59 -12.43
C GLY A 58 -34.33 17.81 -11.21
N LYS A 59 -35.01 18.16 -10.09
CA LYS A 59 -34.88 17.50 -8.79
C LYS A 59 -36.23 17.20 -8.23
N ALA A 60 -36.39 16.08 -7.56
CA ALA A 60 -37.63 15.70 -6.89
C ALA A 60 -37.36 15.05 -5.55
N TRP A 61 -38.39 15.13 -4.68
CA TRP A 61 -38.40 14.47 -3.39
C TRP A 61 -39.56 13.49 -3.32
N ILE A 62 -39.26 12.26 -2.87
CA ILE A 62 -40.26 11.20 -2.81
C ILE A 62 -39.96 10.31 -1.58
N ASN A 63 -40.83 10.35 -0.57
CA ASN A 63 -40.76 9.60 0.68
C ASN A 63 -39.37 9.57 1.32
N GLY A 64 -38.78 10.75 1.55
CA GLY A 64 -37.45 10.81 2.17
C GLY A 64 -36.27 10.62 1.23
N HIS A 65 -36.52 10.25 -0.01
CA HIS A 65 -35.51 10.05 -1.02
C HIS A 65 -35.53 11.19 -2.05
N TYR A 66 -34.41 11.50 -2.66
CA TYR A 66 -34.37 12.49 -3.72
C TYR A 66 -33.92 11.93 -5.06
N PHE A 67 -34.41 12.53 -6.13
CA PHE A 67 -34.06 12.18 -7.50
C PHE A 67 -33.48 13.42 -8.20
N ILE A 68 -32.37 13.25 -8.89
CA ILE A 68 -31.74 14.29 -9.72
C ILE A 68 -31.63 13.80 -11.15
N ASN A 69 -32.09 14.63 -12.08
CA ASN A 69 -31.69 14.54 -13.50
C ASN A 69 -30.86 15.80 -13.79
N ASP A 70 -29.54 15.65 -13.94
CA ASP A 70 -28.58 16.75 -14.11
C ASP A 70 -28.32 17.11 -15.58
N SER A 71 -28.81 16.31 -16.50
CA SER A 71 -28.66 16.48 -17.95
C SER A 71 -29.96 16.22 -18.69
N GLN A 72 -30.03 16.61 -19.97
CA GLN A 72 -31.18 16.27 -20.80
C GLN A 72 -31.21 14.78 -21.06
N TYR A 73 -32.34 14.14 -20.85
CA TYR A 73 -32.56 12.73 -21.04
C TYR A 73 -33.55 12.46 -22.16
N VAL A 74 -33.11 11.80 -23.24
CA VAL A 74 -33.95 11.44 -24.37
C VAL A 74 -34.69 10.14 -24.05
N ILE A 75 -36.01 10.16 -24.14
CA ILE A 75 -36.88 9.00 -23.97
C ILE A 75 -37.44 8.62 -25.34
N ASP A 76 -37.00 7.48 -25.86
CA ASP A 76 -37.54 6.91 -27.09
C ASP A 76 -38.84 6.12 -26.78
N LEU A 77 -39.94 6.55 -27.35
CA LEU A 77 -41.25 5.94 -27.17
C LEU A 77 -41.70 5.09 -28.35
N THR A 78 -40.85 4.88 -29.35
CA THR A 78 -41.19 4.15 -30.61
C THR A 78 -41.74 2.76 -30.30
N SER A 79 -41.16 2.02 -29.38
CA SER A 79 -41.60 0.65 -29.03
C SER A 79 -42.95 0.59 -28.29
N TYR A 80 -43.49 1.74 -27.88
CA TYR A 80 -44.73 1.81 -27.11
C TYR A 80 -45.94 2.24 -27.98
N GLN A 81 -45.74 2.48 -29.27
CA GLN A 81 -46.84 2.76 -30.20
C GLN A 81 -47.58 1.46 -30.50
N ASP A 82 -48.91 1.53 -30.47
CA ASP A 82 -49.77 0.45 -30.95
C ASP A 82 -50.12 0.66 -32.43
N GLU A 83 -50.25 -0.44 -33.16
CA GLU A 83 -50.46 -0.38 -34.61
C GLU A 83 -51.87 0.19 -35.00
N SER A 84 -52.84 0.03 -34.11
CA SER A 84 -54.26 0.29 -34.45
C SER A 84 -54.97 1.27 -33.51
N LEU A 85 -54.59 1.35 -32.25
CA LEU A 85 -55.30 2.11 -31.24
C LEU A 85 -54.39 3.07 -30.47
N PRO A 86 -54.86 4.27 -30.12
CA PRO A 86 -54.07 5.17 -29.27
C PRO A 86 -53.93 4.65 -27.84
N ARG A 87 -52.81 4.99 -27.19
CA ARG A 87 -52.56 4.74 -25.77
C ARG A 87 -51.86 5.92 -25.09
N TYR A 88 -51.86 5.95 -23.78
CA TYR A 88 -50.99 6.84 -23.02
C TYR A 88 -49.78 6.11 -22.49
N VAL A 89 -48.61 6.80 -22.48
CA VAL A 89 -47.40 6.40 -21.80
C VAL A 89 -47.11 7.41 -20.68
N GLY A 90 -47.22 7.00 -19.44
CA GLY A 90 -46.89 7.83 -18.27
C GLY A 90 -45.38 7.87 -17.99
N ILE A 91 -44.86 9.06 -17.76
CA ILE A 91 -43.46 9.29 -17.35
C ILE A 91 -43.47 9.69 -15.89
N ALA A 92 -42.92 8.86 -15.02
CA ALA A 92 -42.97 9.07 -13.57
C ALA A 92 -41.62 8.86 -12.89
N ILE A 93 -41.42 9.59 -11.79
CA ILE A 93 -40.39 9.25 -10.81
C ILE A 93 -40.95 8.15 -9.93
N TYR A 94 -40.20 7.10 -9.76
CA TYR A 94 -40.61 5.87 -9.09
C TYR A 94 -39.60 5.50 -8.02
N LEU A 95 -40.08 5.37 -6.79
CA LEU A 95 -39.34 4.87 -5.63
C LEU A 95 -39.70 3.40 -5.42
N ASP A 96 -38.71 2.55 -5.31
CA ASP A 96 -38.82 1.15 -4.94
C ASP A 96 -38.00 0.91 -3.67
N THR A 97 -38.67 0.63 -2.56
CA THR A 97 -38.04 0.40 -1.24
C THR A 97 -37.85 -1.07 -0.91
N THR A 98 -38.17 -1.97 -1.84
CA THR A 98 -37.93 -3.41 -1.62
C THR A 98 -36.45 -3.69 -1.33
N GLU A 99 -36.17 -4.69 -0.48
CA GLU A 99 -34.80 -5.01 -0.05
C GLU A 99 -33.83 -5.28 -1.21
N SER A 100 -34.36 -5.77 -2.33
CA SER A 100 -33.54 -6.13 -3.50
C SER A 100 -33.21 -4.95 -4.42
N VAL A 101 -33.92 -3.82 -4.34
CA VAL A 101 -33.79 -2.71 -5.31
C VAL A 101 -33.37 -1.39 -4.66
N ARG A 102 -34.08 -0.90 -3.67
CA ARG A 102 -33.83 0.36 -2.93
C ARG A 102 -33.37 1.52 -3.82
N SER A 103 -34.19 1.89 -4.81
CA SER A 103 -33.79 2.90 -5.80
C SER A 103 -34.90 3.89 -6.13
N VAL A 104 -34.49 5.09 -6.54
CA VAL A 104 -35.37 6.07 -7.17
C VAL A 104 -34.98 6.18 -8.64
N THR A 105 -35.92 5.92 -9.53
CA THR A 105 -35.66 5.87 -10.98
C THR A 105 -36.73 6.62 -11.77
N LEU A 106 -36.45 6.93 -13.04
CA LEU A 106 -37.44 7.32 -14.01
C LEU A 106 -38.07 6.07 -14.59
N LYS A 107 -39.41 5.94 -14.54
CA LYS A 107 -40.13 4.76 -15.03
C LYS A 107 -41.24 5.14 -15.98
N LEU A 108 -41.48 4.30 -16.99
CA LEU A 108 -42.57 4.46 -17.94
C LEU A 108 -43.73 3.51 -17.56
N PHE A 109 -44.95 4.03 -17.57
CA PHE A 109 -46.15 3.27 -17.28
C PHE A 109 -47.04 3.26 -18.52
N LEU A 110 -47.49 2.08 -18.92
CA LEU A 110 -48.25 1.89 -20.15
C LEU A 110 -49.76 1.87 -19.88
N GLY A 111 -50.47 2.70 -20.54
CA GLY A 111 -51.95 2.62 -20.61
C GLY A 111 -52.40 1.55 -21.61
N THR A 112 -53.60 1.05 -21.44
CA THR A 112 -54.23 0.09 -22.40
C THR A 112 -54.61 0.78 -23.70
N PRO A 113 -54.27 0.24 -24.88
CA PRO A 113 -54.72 0.77 -26.15
C PRO A 113 -56.25 0.69 -26.27
N ALA A 114 -56.89 1.81 -26.64
CA ALA A 114 -58.34 1.90 -26.80
C ALA A 114 -58.68 3.07 -27.72
N GLU A 115 -59.89 3.10 -28.34
CA GLU A 115 -60.38 4.24 -29.08
C GLU A 115 -60.38 5.55 -28.26
N ASN A 116 -60.77 5.42 -26.98
CA ASN A 116 -60.65 6.48 -25.98
C ASN A 116 -59.75 6.02 -24.82
N PRO A 117 -58.40 6.10 -25.01
CA PRO A 117 -57.50 5.59 -24.00
C PRO A 117 -57.61 6.35 -22.68
N GLN A 118 -57.56 5.63 -21.59
CA GLN A 118 -57.50 6.23 -20.25
C GLN A 118 -56.03 6.47 -19.86
N LEU A 119 -55.83 7.44 -19.00
CA LEU A 119 -54.53 7.66 -18.41
C LEU A 119 -54.06 6.40 -17.68
N PRO A 120 -52.74 6.09 -17.69
CA PRO A 120 -52.22 4.93 -17.00
C PRO A 120 -52.54 5.02 -15.50
N SER A 121 -53.18 3.98 -14.97
CA SER A 121 -53.34 3.86 -13.53
C SER A 121 -51.95 3.67 -12.91
N ILE A 122 -51.66 4.44 -11.88
CA ILE A 122 -50.41 4.38 -11.13
C ILE A 122 -50.74 3.87 -9.74
N PRO A 123 -50.73 2.55 -9.53
CA PRO A 123 -50.96 2.01 -8.18
C PRO A 123 -49.80 2.43 -7.29
N GLN A 124 -50.14 2.82 -6.05
CA GLN A 124 -49.17 3.07 -4.98
C GLN A 124 -49.42 2.05 -3.87
N ASP A 125 -48.36 1.52 -3.33
CA ASP A 125 -48.37 0.59 -2.21
C ASP A 125 -47.29 1.00 -1.18
N GLU A 126 -47.08 0.19 -0.14
CA GLU A 126 -46.12 0.49 0.93
C GLU A 126 -44.69 0.56 0.44
N ASP A 127 -44.34 -0.28 -0.56
CA ASP A 127 -42.98 -0.39 -1.09
C ASP A 127 -42.72 0.45 -2.34
N HIS A 128 -43.80 0.99 -2.96
CA HIS A 128 -43.70 1.67 -4.22
C HIS A 128 -44.44 3.01 -4.21
N VAL A 129 -43.70 4.10 -4.36
CA VAL A 129 -44.26 5.45 -4.47
C VAL A 129 -43.91 6.04 -5.85
N ARG A 130 -44.87 6.76 -6.43
CA ARG A 130 -44.75 7.28 -7.80
C ARG A 130 -45.24 8.72 -7.88
N LEU A 131 -44.50 9.53 -8.64
CA LEU A 131 -44.86 10.88 -9.01
C LEU A 131 -45.02 10.93 -10.54
N LEU A 132 -46.23 10.89 -11.06
CA LEU A 132 -46.49 10.99 -12.48
C LEU A 132 -46.28 12.44 -12.94
N MET A 133 -45.25 12.66 -13.75
CA MET A 133 -44.93 13.99 -14.28
C MET A 133 -45.66 14.28 -15.58
N TYR A 134 -45.73 13.32 -16.48
CA TYR A 134 -46.34 13.46 -17.81
C TYR A 134 -47.06 12.19 -18.23
N ALA A 135 -48.10 12.37 -19.06
CA ALA A 135 -48.71 11.29 -19.83
C ALA A 135 -48.73 11.65 -21.33
N VAL A 136 -47.95 10.91 -22.10
CA VAL A 136 -47.82 11.14 -23.57
C VAL A 136 -48.78 10.25 -24.29
N ARG A 137 -49.59 10.82 -25.20
CA ARG A 137 -50.52 10.11 -26.04
C ARG A 137 -49.77 9.62 -27.28
N MET A 138 -49.75 8.33 -27.47
CA MET A 138 -49.17 7.65 -28.61
C MET A 138 -50.29 7.32 -29.63
N ASN A 139 -50.34 8.04 -30.74
CA ASN A 139 -51.36 7.82 -31.79
C ASN A 139 -50.84 6.79 -32.80
N PRO A 140 -51.69 5.86 -33.32
CA PRO A 140 -51.30 4.92 -34.35
C PRO A 140 -50.81 5.65 -35.60
N GLY A 141 -49.71 5.16 -36.20
CA GLY A 141 -49.13 5.75 -37.39
C GLY A 141 -48.50 7.12 -37.26
N ALA A 142 -48.46 7.69 -36.07
CA ALA A 142 -47.73 8.93 -35.85
C ALA A 142 -46.23 8.72 -36.06
N SER A 143 -45.59 9.65 -36.78
CA SER A 143 -44.15 9.67 -36.99
C SER A 143 -43.40 10.67 -36.07
N ARG A 144 -44.13 11.46 -35.32
CA ARG A 144 -43.59 12.50 -34.41
C ARG A 144 -44.52 12.75 -33.25
N ILE A 145 -43.96 13.15 -32.11
CA ILE A 145 -44.69 13.66 -30.95
C ILE A 145 -44.59 15.17 -30.92
N THR A 146 -45.69 15.83 -30.56
CA THR A 146 -45.81 17.30 -30.43
C THR A 146 -46.24 17.68 -29.01
N GLU A 147 -46.16 18.97 -28.67
CA GLU A 147 -46.56 19.44 -27.33
C GLU A 147 -48.06 19.21 -27.03
N SER A 148 -48.92 19.06 -28.03
CA SER A 148 -50.33 18.71 -27.84
C SER A 148 -50.56 17.23 -27.50
N ASP A 149 -49.55 16.40 -27.62
CA ASP A 149 -49.67 14.96 -27.38
C ASP A 149 -49.42 14.55 -25.93
N TRP A 150 -49.10 15.47 -25.05
CA TRP A 150 -48.94 15.12 -23.63
C TRP A 150 -49.68 16.03 -22.64
N PHE A 151 -50.01 15.46 -21.49
CA PHE A 151 -50.49 16.15 -20.31
C PHE A 151 -49.38 16.36 -19.30
N ASP A 152 -49.28 17.54 -18.74
CA ASP A 152 -48.29 17.92 -17.72
C ASP A 152 -48.98 17.87 -16.34
N TYR A 153 -48.52 16.94 -15.49
CA TYR A 153 -49.05 16.76 -14.13
C TYR A 153 -48.13 17.33 -13.05
N ARG A 154 -47.06 18.01 -13.42
CA ARG A 154 -46.11 18.55 -12.44
C ARG A 154 -46.75 19.54 -11.47
N GLU A 155 -47.82 20.15 -11.85
CA GLU A 155 -48.58 21.12 -11.04
C GLU A 155 -49.73 20.50 -10.25
N ASP A 156 -50.16 19.33 -10.62
CA ASP A 156 -51.25 18.65 -9.92
C ASP A 156 -50.74 18.00 -8.63
N SER A 157 -51.07 18.63 -7.49
CA SER A 157 -50.64 18.17 -6.17
C SER A 157 -51.20 16.79 -5.76
N ASN A 158 -52.21 16.28 -6.47
CA ASN A 158 -52.76 14.94 -6.23
C ASN A 158 -51.98 13.83 -6.99
N VAL A 159 -51.21 14.21 -8.01
CA VAL A 159 -50.58 13.29 -8.92
C VAL A 159 -49.05 13.39 -8.86
N CYS A 160 -48.50 14.60 -8.86
CA CYS A 160 -47.11 14.91 -8.75
C CYS A 160 -46.85 16.08 -7.82
N GLY A 161 -47.19 17.30 -8.27
CA GLY A 161 -47.03 18.52 -7.52
C GLY A 161 -45.62 19.01 -7.29
N TYR A 162 -45.52 20.26 -6.87
CA TYR A 162 -44.25 20.82 -6.39
C TYR A 162 -44.13 20.65 -4.88
N CYS A 163 -42.94 20.32 -4.44
CA CYS A 163 -42.65 20.10 -3.05
C CYS A 163 -42.88 21.37 -2.23
N LYS A 164 -43.67 21.28 -1.17
CA LYS A 164 -43.92 22.37 -0.22
C LYS A 164 -43.25 22.02 1.10
N CYS A 165 -42.41 22.92 1.61
CA CYS A 165 -41.89 22.78 2.97
C CYS A 165 -42.97 23.20 3.98
N ILE A 166 -43.28 22.34 4.93
CA ILE A 166 -44.25 22.59 6.00
C ILE A 166 -43.82 23.75 6.90
N LEU A 167 -42.52 24.04 6.96
CA LEU A 167 -41.95 25.08 7.84
C LEU A 167 -41.99 26.51 7.25
N GLY A 168 -42.83 26.81 6.27
CA GLY A 168 -43.27 28.11 5.80
C GLY A 168 -42.27 29.25 5.51
N LYS A 169 -41.01 29.12 5.87
CA LYS A 169 -39.92 30.09 5.64
C LYS A 169 -38.54 29.45 5.41
N CYS A 170 -38.46 28.14 5.19
CA CYS A 170 -37.21 27.49 4.94
C CYS A 170 -36.70 27.85 3.53
N LYS A 171 -35.50 28.38 3.43
CA LYS A 171 -34.82 28.52 2.14
C LYS A 171 -34.43 27.10 1.68
N MET A 172 -35.30 26.45 0.92
CA MET A 172 -35.12 25.08 0.44
C MET A 172 -33.77 24.87 -0.23
N THR A 173 -33.27 25.89 -0.95
CA THR A 173 -31.95 25.87 -1.56
C THR A 173 -30.79 25.76 -0.55
N GLU A 174 -30.95 26.37 0.63
CA GLU A 174 -29.95 26.36 1.69
C GLU A 174 -29.95 24.98 2.40
N LEU A 175 -31.11 24.43 2.69
CA LEU A 175 -31.28 23.09 3.24
C LEU A 175 -30.73 22.01 2.28
N MET A 176 -31.01 22.13 0.98
CA MET A 176 -30.51 21.22 -0.04
C MET A 176 -28.97 21.29 -0.19
N SER A 177 -28.40 22.49 -0.03
CA SER A 177 -26.93 22.65 -0.05
C SER A 177 -26.29 21.97 1.15
N GLN A 178 -26.85 22.15 2.35
CA GLN A 178 -26.36 21.50 3.57
C GLN A 178 -26.51 19.97 3.50
N MET A 179 -27.61 19.48 2.94
CA MET A 179 -27.79 18.04 2.73
C MET A 179 -26.75 17.46 1.74
N ALA A 180 -26.48 18.16 0.63
CA ALA A 180 -25.48 17.72 -0.35
C ALA A 180 -24.08 17.65 0.27
N GLN A 181 -23.76 18.62 1.14
CA GLN A 181 -22.50 18.65 1.86
C GLN A 181 -22.41 17.48 2.86
N LEU A 182 -23.47 17.21 3.61
CA LEU A 182 -23.51 16.10 4.57
C LEU A 182 -23.39 14.74 3.88
N ILE A 183 -24.03 14.59 2.71
CA ILE A 183 -23.92 13.35 1.90
C ILE A 183 -22.47 13.15 1.43
N ALA A 184 -21.79 14.22 0.99
CA ALA A 184 -20.38 14.14 0.60
C ALA A 184 -19.47 13.73 1.78
N GLU A 185 -19.68 14.31 2.97
CA GLU A 185 -18.96 13.96 4.20
C GLU A 185 -19.19 12.49 4.61
N VAL A 186 -20.42 12.00 4.47
CA VAL A 186 -20.76 10.58 4.75
C VAL A 186 -20.09 9.65 3.76
N GLN A 187 -20.01 10.03 2.48
CA GLN A 187 -19.32 9.23 1.47
C GLN A 187 -17.82 9.16 1.75
N GLU A 188 -17.16 10.29 2.05
CA GLU A 188 -15.74 10.34 2.42
C GLU A 188 -15.44 9.50 3.67
N ASN A 189 -16.30 9.60 4.69
CA ASN A 189 -16.17 8.79 5.90
C ASN A 189 -16.32 7.29 5.62
N ASN A 190 -17.23 6.89 4.74
CA ASN A 190 -17.41 5.48 4.37
C ASN A 190 -16.19 4.93 3.59
N GLU A 191 -15.57 5.73 2.72
CA GLU A 191 -14.32 5.37 2.05
C GLU A 191 -13.19 5.16 3.07
N THR A 192 -13.05 6.09 4.01
CA THR A 192 -12.06 5.98 5.10
C THR A 192 -12.29 4.74 5.98
N ILE A 193 -13.54 4.42 6.30
CA ILE A 193 -13.88 3.20 7.06
C ILE A 193 -13.51 1.95 6.28
N ALA A 194 -13.74 1.92 4.97
CA ALA A 194 -13.37 0.78 4.13
C ALA A 194 -11.85 0.58 4.09
N GLU A 195 -11.08 1.68 3.97
CA GLU A 195 -9.60 1.63 4.02
C GLU A 195 -9.09 1.12 5.38
N LEU A 196 -9.67 1.63 6.47
CA LEU A 196 -9.31 1.20 7.83
C LEU A 196 -9.67 -0.27 8.07
N THR A 197 -10.80 -0.74 7.56
CA THR A 197 -11.22 -2.14 7.66
C THR A 197 -10.23 -3.04 6.94
N ASN A 198 -9.86 -2.71 5.70
CA ASN A 198 -8.84 -3.45 4.95
C ASN A 198 -7.50 -3.50 5.71
N LYS A 199 -7.12 -2.37 6.34
CA LYS A 199 -5.89 -2.31 7.12
C LYS A 199 -5.94 -3.15 8.40
N VAL A 200 -7.10 -3.26 9.02
CA VAL A 200 -7.31 -4.17 10.17
C VAL A 200 -7.19 -5.62 9.73
N ASP A 201 -7.84 -6.00 8.62
CA ASP A 201 -7.76 -7.36 8.07
C ASP A 201 -6.31 -7.74 7.71
N GLU A 202 -5.53 -6.80 7.11
CA GLU A 202 -4.10 -6.97 6.83
C GLU A 202 -3.30 -7.20 8.14
N LEU A 203 -3.55 -6.39 9.16
CA LEU A 203 -2.86 -6.51 10.46
C LEU A 203 -3.24 -7.79 11.21
N GLU A 204 -4.50 -8.22 11.13
CA GLU A 204 -4.95 -9.50 11.70
C GLU A 204 -4.25 -10.68 11.01
N ALA A 205 -4.13 -10.65 9.67
CA ALA A 205 -3.39 -11.65 8.92
C ALA A 205 -1.89 -11.65 9.27
N GLU A 206 -1.26 -10.47 9.45
CA GLU A 206 0.13 -10.38 9.91
C GLU A 206 0.31 -10.95 11.32
N VAL A 207 -0.63 -10.72 12.22
CA VAL A 207 -0.60 -11.26 13.59
C VAL A 207 -0.75 -12.77 13.59
N GLU A 208 -1.64 -13.34 12.76
CA GLU A 208 -1.78 -14.79 12.59
C GLU A 208 -0.51 -15.44 12.03
N ASP A 209 0.17 -14.79 11.08
CA ASP A 209 1.42 -15.28 10.47
C ASP A 209 2.60 -15.25 11.46
N ILE A 210 2.63 -14.32 12.40
CA ILE A 210 3.67 -14.24 13.43
C ILE A 210 3.56 -15.38 14.44
N GLY A 211 2.36 -15.81 14.77
CA GLY A 211 2.06 -16.85 15.75
C GLY A 211 2.26 -16.42 17.21
N ASP A 212 2.24 -17.40 18.12
CA ASP A 212 2.35 -17.18 19.56
C ASP A 212 3.78 -16.85 20.01
N ILE A 213 3.92 -16.06 21.07
CA ILE A 213 5.21 -15.84 21.72
C ILE A 213 5.64 -17.13 22.46
N VAL A 214 6.74 -17.74 22.01
CA VAL A 214 7.31 -18.96 22.59
C VAL A 214 8.45 -18.67 23.57
N ALA A 215 9.12 -17.51 23.47
CA ALA A 215 10.10 -17.04 24.43
C ALA A 215 10.18 -15.51 24.42
N ALA A 216 10.40 -14.93 25.55
CA ALA A 216 10.64 -13.49 25.67
C ALA A 216 11.58 -13.21 26.84
N GLY A 217 12.32 -12.12 26.78
CA GLY A 217 13.26 -11.74 27.83
C GLY A 217 13.98 -10.44 27.55
N GLN A 218 14.93 -10.12 28.43
CA GLN A 218 15.81 -8.98 28.29
C GLN A 218 17.05 -9.37 27.48
N CYS A 219 17.45 -8.54 26.53
CA CYS A 219 18.63 -8.73 25.69
C CYS A 219 19.56 -7.50 25.65
N GLY A 220 19.35 -6.53 26.54
CA GLY A 220 20.12 -5.32 26.76
C GLY A 220 19.63 -4.63 28.01
N GLU A 221 20.29 -3.58 28.48
CA GLU A 221 19.86 -2.88 29.72
C GLU A 221 18.42 -2.37 29.60
N ASN A 222 18.08 -1.81 28.42
CA ASN A 222 16.73 -1.34 28.07
C ASN A 222 16.22 -1.97 26.77
N ALA A 223 16.74 -3.13 26.38
CA ALA A 223 16.34 -3.88 25.21
C ALA A 223 15.74 -5.23 25.60
N TYR A 224 14.65 -5.59 24.95
CA TYR A 224 13.87 -6.79 25.20
C TYR A 224 13.57 -7.51 23.88
N TYR A 225 13.42 -8.82 23.95
CA TYR A 225 13.07 -9.62 22.79
C TYR A 225 11.79 -10.42 23.00
N ALA A 226 11.12 -10.74 21.89
CA ALA A 226 10.12 -11.78 21.78
C ALA A 226 10.46 -12.68 20.60
N LEU A 227 10.47 -14.00 20.83
CA LEU A 227 10.56 -15.03 19.82
C LEU A 227 9.17 -15.63 19.60
N TYR A 228 8.71 -15.66 18.39
CA TYR A 228 7.41 -16.18 17.99
C TYR A 228 7.50 -17.59 17.40
N SER A 229 6.40 -18.32 17.41
CA SER A 229 6.31 -19.70 16.91
C SER A 229 6.62 -19.80 15.40
N SER A 230 6.44 -18.72 14.63
CA SER A 230 6.89 -18.60 13.24
C SER A 230 8.41 -18.58 13.06
N GLY A 231 9.17 -18.40 14.13
CA GLY A 231 10.62 -18.18 14.11
C GLY A 231 11.04 -16.72 13.95
N LYS A 232 10.10 -15.79 14.04
CA LYS A 232 10.38 -14.34 14.05
C LYS A 232 10.88 -13.91 15.41
N VAL A 233 12.01 -13.21 15.47
CA VAL A 233 12.51 -12.51 16.65
C VAL A 233 12.25 -11.02 16.48
N LEU A 234 11.61 -10.42 17.45
CA LEU A 234 11.41 -8.98 17.55
C LEU A 234 12.21 -8.44 18.73
N VAL A 235 13.14 -7.52 18.46
CA VAL A 235 13.91 -6.79 19.49
C VAL A 235 13.38 -5.38 19.59
N LYS A 236 12.96 -4.98 20.79
CA LYS A 236 12.42 -3.64 21.09
C LYS A 236 13.12 -3.01 22.29
N GLY A 237 13.03 -1.68 22.37
CA GLY A 237 13.61 -0.91 23.46
C GLY A 237 14.58 0.15 22.97
N THR A 238 15.59 0.46 23.78
CA THR A 238 16.58 1.50 23.46
C THR A 238 17.99 1.09 23.90
N GLY A 239 19.00 1.64 23.22
CA GLY A 239 20.40 1.42 23.55
C GLY A 239 20.96 0.14 22.94
N ALA A 240 21.99 -0.41 23.56
CA ALA A 240 22.72 -1.58 23.06
C ALA A 240 22.06 -2.89 23.52
N MET A 241 22.10 -3.90 22.64
CA MET A 241 21.96 -5.29 23.08
C MET A 241 23.20 -5.70 23.89
N TYR A 242 23.05 -6.72 24.76
CA TYR A 242 24.18 -7.30 25.46
C TYR A 242 25.15 -7.96 24.49
N ASP A 243 26.42 -7.91 24.84
CA ASP A 243 27.44 -8.79 24.26
C ASP A 243 27.35 -10.16 24.92
N TYR A 244 27.44 -11.18 24.11
CA TYR A 244 27.36 -12.57 24.54
C TYR A 244 28.69 -13.28 24.27
N ASP A 245 28.84 -14.45 24.86
CA ASP A 245 29.93 -15.37 24.59
C ASP A 245 29.44 -16.81 24.70
N ILE A 246 30.18 -17.73 24.12
CA ILE A 246 29.77 -19.15 24.06
C ILE A 246 30.00 -19.92 25.38
N GLU A 247 30.74 -19.35 26.32
CA GLU A 247 31.17 -20.05 27.51
C GLU A 247 30.34 -19.64 28.75
N THR A 248 30.19 -18.34 29.00
CA THR A 248 29.68 -17.82 30.26
C THR A 248 28.35 -17.10 30.17
N ASN A 249 28.07 -16.44 29.02
CA ASN A 249 26.89 -15.62 28.80
C ASN A 249 26.33 -15.81 27.42
N ARG A 250 25.73 -16.97 27.19
CA ARG A 250 25.18 -17.30 25.86
C ARG A 250 23.96 -16.47 25.50
N SER A 251 23.89 -16.07 24.24
CA SER A 251 22.70 -15.45 23.67
C SER A 251 21.47 -16.37 23.83
N PRO A 252 20.29 -15.81 24.12
CA PRO A 252 19.04 -16.58 24.13
C PRO A 252 18.73 -17.22 22.76
N PHE A 253 19.38 -16.79 21.70
CA PHE A 253 19.22 -17.30 20.34
C PHE A 253 20.35 -18.24 19.89
N TYR A 254 21.37 -18.44 20.72
CA TYR A 254 22.51 -19.29 20.40
C TYR A 254 22.07 -20.71 19.99
N ARG A 255 22.47 -21.16 18.78
CA ARG A 255 22.08 -22.46 18.20
C ARG A 255 20.57 -22.69 18.11
N ASN A 256 19.82 -21.64 17.93
CA ASN A 256 18.36 -21.76 17.83
C ASN A 256 17.95 -21.93 16.36
N ASP A 257 17.72 -23.17 15.96
CA ASP A 257 17.31 -23.52 14.59
C ASP A 257 15.87 -23.12 14.25
N THR A 258 15.11 -22.61 15.21
CA THR A 258 13.75 -22.09 14.94
C THR A 258 13.79 -20.63 14.46
N VAL A 259 14.85 -19.87 14.74
CA VAL A 259 14.98 -18.46 14.32
C VAL A 259 15.12 -18.39 12.80
N ARG A 260 14.17 -17.67 12.16
CA ARG A 260 14.11 -17.45 10.71
C ARG A 260 14.26 -16.00 10.31
N SER A 261 13.72 -15.10 11.11
CA SER A 261 13.80 -13.66 10.84
C SER A 261 14.03 -12.87 12.11
N VAL A 262 14.77 -11.79 11.98
CA VAL A 262 15.05 -10.86 13.08
C VAL A 262 14.65 -9.45 12.67
N VAL A 263 13.85 -8.81 13.50
CA VAL A 263 13.49 -7.40 13.35
C VAL A 263 14.00 -6.66 14.59
N VAL A 264 14.94 -5.77 14.37
CA VAL A 264 15.48 -4.86 15.41
C VAL A 264 14.78 -3.51 15.24
N SER A 265 14.07 -3.06 16.27
CA SER A 265 13.25 -1.84 16.22
C SER A 265 14.10 -0.58 16.42
N GLU A 266 13.55 0.56 15.95
CA GLU A 266 14.14 1.88 16.22
C GLU A 266 14.37 2.11 17.70
N GLY A 267 15.47 2.80 18.01
CA GLY A 267 15.97 3.03 19.36
C GLY A 267 17.08 2.08 19.80
N ILE A 268 17.21 0.90 19.18
CA ILE A 268 18.36 0.02 19.39
C ILE A 268 19.57 0.58 18.62
N THR A 269 20.71 0.67 19.31
CA THR A 269 21.92 1.28 18.75
C THR A 269 23.01 0.28 18.42
N THR A 270 22.96 -0.91 19.04
CA THR A 270 23.98 -1.95 18.83
C THR A 270 23.33 -3.33 18.80
N VAL A 271 23.67 -4.13 17.81
CA VAL A 271 23.51 -5.59 17.87
C VAL A 271 24.76 -6.14 18.56
N GLY A 272 24.59 -6.80 19.70
CA GLY A 272 25.69 -7.27 20.55
C GLY A 272 26.56 -8.35 19.90
N GLU A 273 27.71 -8.61 20.48
CA GLU A 273 28.58 -9.72 20.06
C GLU A 273 27.83 -11.05 20.20
N ASP A 274 28.02 -11.96 19.26
CA ASP A 274 27.44 -13.31 19.19
C ASP A 274 25.91 -13.37 19.39
N ALA A 275 25.21 -12.24 19.16
CA ALA A 275 23.79 -12.11 19.47
C ALA A 275 22.93 -13.17 18.78
N PHE A 276 23.19 -13.46 17.51
CA PHE A 276 22.47 -14.47 16.71
C PHE A 276 23.43 -15.54 16.17
N GLU A 277 24.51 -15.82 16.93
CA GLU A 277 25.47 -16.83 16.56
C GLU A 277 24.81 -18.22 16.44
N ARG A 278 25.12 -18.92 15.36
CA ARG A 278 24.63 -20.26 15.03
C ARG A 278 23.11 -20.37 14.85
N CYS A 279 22.45 -19.28 14.46
CA CYS A 279 21.08 -19.34 13.95
C CYS A 279 21.09 -19.80 12.48
N LEU A 280 21.29 -21.11 12.23
CA LEU A 280 21.48 -21.67 10.89
C LEU A 280 20.34 -21.37 9.92
N ASN A 281 19.13 -21.24 10.43
CA ASN A 281 17.92 -21.00 9.64
C ASN A 281 17.53 -19.53 9.53
N LEU A 282 18.36 -18.60 10.01
CA LEU A 282 18.12 -17.16 9.86
C LEU A 282 18.18 -16.78 8.37
N GLU A 283 17.08 -16.30 7.83
CA GLU A 283 16.88 -15.96 6.42
C GLU A 283 16.91 -14.45 6.16
N SER A 284 16.41 -13.65 7.13
CA SER A 284 16.30 -12.20 6.97
C SER A 284 16.55 -11.44 8.27
N VAL A 285 17.14 -10.25 8.14
CA VAL A 285 17.40 -9.33 9.24
C VAL A 285 17.01 -7.94 8.81
N SER A 286 16.17 -7.27 9.60
CA SER A 286 15.82 -5.86 9.47
C SER A 286 16.47 -5.07 10.60
N LEU A 287 17.30 -4.10 10.23
CA LEU A 287 18.05 -3.25 11.15
C LEU A 287 17.49 -1.82 11.15
N PRO A 288 17.44 -1.15 12.32
CA PRO A 288 16.87 0.20 12.43
C PRO A 288 17.86 1.28 11.97
N THR A 289 17.35 2.45 11.62
CA THR A 289 18.19 3.60 11.24
C THR A 289 19.01 4.17 12.41
N SER A 290 18.60 3.86 13.64
CA SER A 290 19.32 4.21 14.88
C SER A 290 20.57 3.35 15.16
N LEU A 291 20.80 2.28 14.38
CA LEU A 291 21.90 1.35 14.63
C LEU A 291 23.26 1.97 14.27
N THR A 292 24.20 1.91 15.20
CA THR A 292 25.57 2.45 15.04
C THR A 292 26.64 1.37 15.02
N SER A 293 26.34 0.16 15.57
CA SER A 293 27.32 -0.93 15.65
C SER A 293 26.68 -2.30 15.49
N ILE A 294 27.42 -3.17 14.80
CA ILE A 294 27.16 -4.61 14.68
C ILE A 294 28.34 -5.34 15.34
N GLY A 295 28.06 -6.14 16.38
CA GLY A 295 29.05 -6.87 17.18
C GLY A 295 29.78 -7.97 16.42
N SER A 296 30.85 -8.45 17.03
CA SER A 296 31.62 -9.61 16.50
C SER A 296 30.71 -10.85 16.48
N GLY A 297 30.81 -11.68 15.46
CA GLY A 297 30.03 -12.92 15.35
C GLY A 297 28.50 -12.73 15.34
N ALA A 298 27.98 -11.50 15.29
CA ALA A 298 26.58 -11.20 15.52
C ALA A 298 25.59 -12.03 14.68
N PHE A 299 25.95 -12.35 13.45
CA PHE A 299 25.14 -13.15 12.51
C PHE A 299 25.93 -14.32 11.92
N MET A 300 26.90 -14.86 12.66
CA MET A 300 27.72 -15.98 12.25
C MET A 300 26.94 -17.30 12.37
N PRO A 301 26.62 -18.01 11.26
CA PRO A 301 25.76 -19.20 11.31
C PRO A 301 26.44 -20.47 11.83
N ALA A 302 27.77 -20.56 11.81
CA ALA A 302 28.48 -21.83 12.10
C ALA A 302 29.83 -21.62 12.78
N ASP A 303 30.34 -22.69 13.41
CA ASP A 303 31.68 -22.78 13.96
C ASP A 303 32.79 -22.75 12.88
N GLU A 304 34.02 -22.92 13.33
CA GLU A 304 35.32 -22.78 12.60
C GLU A 304 35.42 -23.38 11.19
N TYR A 305 34.53 -24.28 10.77
CA TYR A 305 34.45 -24.76 9.38
C TYR A 305 33.03 -24.94 8.92
N PRO A 306 32.58 -24.18 7.90
CA PRO A 306 31.19 -24.23 7.44
C PRO A 306 30.91 -25.52 6.67
N SER A 307 30.48 -26.55 7.35
CA SER A 307 29.81 -27.67 6.70
C SER A 307 28.36 -27.32 6.33
N ALA A 308 27.83 -26.23 6.88
CA ALA A 308 26.49 -25.70 6.59
C ALA A 308 26.58 -24.17 6.42
N ALA A 309 26.37 -23.68 5.20
CA ALA A 309 26.19 -22.26 4.96
C ALA A 309 24.87 -21.80 5.64
N GLY A 310 24.91 -20.66 6.32
CA GLY A 310 23.69 -19.99 6.82
C GLY A 310 22.72 -19.69 5.69
N LYS A 311 21.49 -19.30 6.05
CA LYS A 311 20.46 -18.93 5.07
C LYS A 311 20.31 -17.44 4.85
N LEU A 312 20.95 -16.60 5.67
CA LEU A 312 20.89 -15.14 5.52
C LEU A 312 21.48 -14.73 4.17
N ASN A 313 20.61 -14.39 3.23
CA ASN A 313 21.00 -14.14 1.84
C ASN A 313 21.11 -12.65 1.49
N SER A 314 20.56 -11.79 2.31
CA SER A 314 20.62 -10.33 2.15
C SER A 314 20.57 -9.63 3.49
N ILE A 315 21.22 -8.48 3.59
CA ILE A 315 21.13 -7.56 4.72
C ILE A 315 21.39 -6.14 4.23
N THR A 316 20.62 -5.19 4.74
CA THR A 316 20.86 -3.76 4.53
C THR A 316 21.52 -3.21 5.79
N ILE A 317 22.74 -2.71 5.68
CA ILE A 317 23.46 -2.06 6.76
C ILE A 317 23.05 -0.58 6.76
N PRO A 318 22.47 -0.05 7.84
CA PRO A 318 22.07 1.34 7.92
C PRO A 318 23.26 2.32 7.83
N ASP A 319 23.02 3.50 7.26
CA ASP A 319 24.07 4.53 7.07
C ASP A 319 24.67 5.04 8.39
N ALA A 320 23.95 4.94 9.50
CA ALA A 320 24.45 5.34 10.83
C ALA A 320 25.51 4.37 11.41
N VAL A 321 25.68 3.20 10.80
CA VAL A 321 26.66 2.19 11.29
C VAL A 321 28.08 2.70 11.06
N THR A 322 28.87 2.72 12.15
CA THR A 322 30.28 3.12 12.16
C THR A 322 31.23 1.94 12.39
N THR A 323 30.71 0.86 12.98
CA THR A 323 31.50 -0.31 13.36
C THR A 323 30.83 -1.60 12.96
N ILE A 324 31.59 -2.50 12.32
CA ILE A 324 31.23 -3.88 12.04
C ILE A 324 32.28 -4.78 12.71
N GLY A 325 31.87 -5.64 13.61
CA GLY A 325 32.72 -6.54 14.38
C GLY A 325 33.36 -7.65 13.56
N GLY A 326 34.33 -8.31 14.16
CA GLY A 326 35.01 -9.45 13.52
C GLY A 326 34.06 -10.63 13.30
N GLY A 327 34.12 -11.25 12.12
CA GLY A 327 33.24 -12.39 11.80
C GLY A 327 31.74 -12.10 11.80
N ALA A 328 31.31 -10.84 11.81
CA ALA A 328 29.89 -10.46 11.96
C ALA A 328 28.96 -11.21 10.99
N PHE A 329 29.41 -11.51 9.77
CA PHE A 329 28.69 -12.24 8.71
C PHE A 329 29.46 -13.47 8.22
N TRP A 330 30.41 -13.96 8.99
CA TRP A 330 31.25 -15.11 8.59
C TRP A 330 30.37 -16.32 8.25
N GLY A 331 30.51 -16.87 7.02
CA GLY A 331 29.73 -18.01 6.54
C GLY A 331 28.28 -17.73 6.19
N ALA A 332 27.84 -16.48 6.20
CA ALA A 332 26.50 -16.10 5.75
C ALA A 332 26.31 -16.39 4.25
N ALA A 333 25.05 -16.69 3.85
CA ALA A 333 24.72 -16.96 2.46
C ALA A 333 24.48 -15.70 1.61
N LEU A 334 25.01 -14.54 2.05
CA LEU A 334 24.82 -13.27 1.37
C LEU A 334 25.18 -13.38 -0.12
N THR A 335 24.33 -12.81 -0.98
CA THR A 335 24.59 -12.73 -2.41
C THR A 335 25.19 -11.38 -2.81
N SER A 336 24.89 -10.35 -2.04
CA SER A 336 25.48 -9.01 -2.17
C SER A 336 25.57 -8.33 -0.80
N ILE A 337 26.49 -7.38 -0.68
CA ILE A 337 26.57 -6.50 0.49
C ILE A 337 27.04 -5.11 0.09
N THR A 338 26.42 -4.09 0.69
CA THR A 338 26.92 -2.71 0.66
C THR A 338 27.40 -2.34 2.06
N VAL A 339 28.68 -1.92 2.17
CA VAL A 339 29.25 -1.37 3.40
C VAL A 339 29.17 0.15 3.30
N PRO A 340 28.36 0.83 4.14
CA PRO A 340 28.13 2.27 4.04
C PRO A 340 29.38 3.12 4.31
N HIS A 341 29.36 4.36 3.84
CA HIS A 341 30.48 5.32 3.92
C HIS A 341 30.90 5.68 5.36
N ASN A 342 29.97 5.65 6.31
CA ASN A 342 30.25 5.95 7.71
C ASN A 342 30.98 4.83 8.46
N VAL A 343 31.11 3.65 7.87
CA VAL A 343 31.81 2.53 8.50
C VAL A 343 33.32 2.82 8.52
N ALA A 344 33.79 3.15 9.70
CA ALA A 344 35.20 3.47 9.97
C ALA A 344 36.01 2.29 10.53
N THR A 345 35.33 1.32 11.15
CA THR A 345 35.98 0.16 11.76
C THR A 345 35.32 -1.12 11.30
N VAL A 346 36.12 -2.02 10.74
CA VAL A 346 35.71 -3.37 10.37
C VAL A 346 36.67 -4.38 10.96
N GLY A 347 36.14 -5.32 11.73
CA GLY A 347 36.92 -6.41 12.34
C GLY A 347 37.38 -7.42 11.31
N LYS A 348 38.38 -8.25 11.70
CA LYS A 348 38.89 -9.35 10.86
C LYS A 348 37.76 -10.35 10.57
N TYR A 349 37.81 -10.95 9.40
CA TYR A 349 36.91 -12.03 8.98
C TYR A 349 35.43 -11.64 8.81
N ALA A 350 35.08 -10.36 8.75
CA ALA A 350 33.69 -9.92 8.81
C ALA A 350 32.74 -10.59 7.79
N CYS A 351 33.23 -10.88 6.57
CA CYS A 351 32.49 -11.60 5.52
C CYS A 351 33.23 -12.83 5.04
N ARG A 352 34.12 -13.42 5.87
CA ARG A 352 34.87 -14.65 5.50
C ARG A 352 33.91 -15.79 5.19
N ASP A 353 34.25 -16.64 4.25
CA ASP A 353 33.48 -17.82 3.84
C ASP A 353 32.05 -17.51 3.34
N CYS A 354 31.78 -16.30 2.91
CA CYS A 354 30.52 -15.95 2.22
C CYS A 354 30.60 -16.50 0.77
N THR A 355 30.51 -17.81 0.62
CA THR A 355 30.74 -18.51 -0.65
C THR A 355 29.72 -18.24 -1.73
N ARG A 356 28.59 -17.60 -1.39
CA ARG A 356 27.54 -17.17 -2.34
C ARG A 356 27.62 -15.69 -2.70
N LEU A 357 28.52 -14.92 -2.09
CA LEU A 357 28.67 -13.49 -2.30
C LEU A 357 29.21 -13.24 -3.70
N THR A 358 28.40 -12.63 -4.57
CA THR A 358 28.73 -12.33 -5.97
C THR A 358 29.16 -10.89 -6.18
N SER A 359 28.63 -9.96 -5.37
CA SER A 359 28.92 -8.54 -5.51
C SER A 359 29.08 -7.82 -4.17
N VAL A 360 30.03 -6.88 -4.14
CA VAL A 360 30.30 -6.02 -2.99
C VAL A 360 30.39 -4.57 -3.46
N ARG A 361 29.71 -3.67 -2.77
CA ARG A 361 29.94 -2.23 -2.83
C ARG A 361 30.51 -1.77 -1.48
N TYR A 362 31.74 -1.27 -1.50
CA TYR A 362 32.46 -0.85 -0.31
C TYR A 362 32.65 0.65 -0.29
N GLU A 363 31.98 1.36 0.62
CA GLU A 363 32.05 2.82 0.74
C GLU A 363 32.76 3.28 2.03
N GLY A 364 33.01 2.35 2.98
CA GLY A 364 33.73 2.64 4.22
C GLY A 364 35.20 3.02 4.01
N SER A 365 35.87 3.45 5.08
CA SER A 365 37.27 3.92 4.97
C SER A 365 38.34 2.81 5.15
N VAL A 366 37.97 1.72 5.81
CA VAL A 366 38.91 0.61 6.14
C VAL A 366 38.32 -0.72 5.78
N ILE A 367 38.96 -1.46 4.88
CA ILE A 367 38.64 -2.87 4.61
C ILE A 367 39.40 -3.73 5.63
N GLY A 368 38.69 -4.50 6.45
CA GLY A 368 39.26 -5.35 7.51
C GLY A 368 40.15 -6.46 6.99
N GLY A 369 41.13 -6.89 7.80
CA GLY A 369 41.98 -8.04 7.44
C GLY A 369 41.15 -9.32 7.30
N PHE A 370 41.49 -10.16 6.32
CA PHE A 370 40.81 -11.43 6.03
C PHE A 370 39.30 -11.28 5.72
N MET A 371 38.83 -10.07 5.46
CA MET A 371 37.38 -9.76 5.42
C MET A 371 36.62 -10.62 4.42
N PHE A 372 37.17 -10.85 3.23
CA PHE A 372 36.51 -11.59 2.13
C PHE A 372 37.20 -12.91 1.80
N VAL A 373 37.97 -13.45 2.73
CA VAL A 373 38.63 -14.76 2.51
C VAL A 373 37.60 -15.81 2.13
N ASN A 374 37.89 -16.58 1.09
CA ASN A 374 37.09 -17.68 0.58
C ASN A 374 35.68 -17.27 0.08
N CYS A 375 35.52 -16.04 -0.41
CA CYS A 375 34.32 -15.60 -1.15
C CYS A 375 34.46 -16.10 -2.60
N THR A 376 34.29 -17.40 -2.80
CA THR A 376 34.61 -18.08 -4.07
C THR A 376 33.69 -17.72 -5.24
N ALA A 377 32.50 -17.14 -4.98
CA ALA A 377 31.57 -16.67 -6.01
C ALA A 377 31.74 -15.18 -6.33
N LEU A 378 32.63 -14.46 -5.66
CA LEU A 378 32.76 -13.00 -5.80
C LEU A 378 33.33 -12.65 -7.18
N THR A 379 32.51 -11.94 -7.98
CA THR A 379 32.89 -11.52 -9.34
C THR A 379 32.92 -10.00 -9.51
N SER A 380 32.21 -9.26 -8.65
CA SER A 380 32.13 -7.82 -8.73
C SER A 380 32.47 -7.17 -7.39
N PHE A 381 33.50 -6.35 -7.37
CA PHE A 381 33.89 -5.57 -6.20
C PHE A 381 34.10 -4.11 -6.61
N THR A 382 33.22 -3.24 -6.11
CA THR A 382 33.35 -1.79 -6.31
C THR A 382 33.74 -1.12 -5.01
N MET A 383 34.78 -0.31 -5.07
CA MET A 383 35.37 0.37 -3.94
C MET A 383 35.36 1.87 -4.13
N ALA A 384 34.75 2.59 -3.19
CA ALA A 384 34.71 4.05 -3.22
C ALA A 384 36.09 4.66 -2.96
N HIS A 385 36.29 5.91 -3.41
CA HIS A 385 37.52 6.68 -3.21
C HIS A 385 37.80 7.00 -1.73
N THR A 386 36.86 6.79 -0.84
CA THR A 386 36.96 6.97 0.63
C THR A 386 37.87 5.95 1.30
N VAL A 387 38.17 4.82 0.66
CA VAL A 387 39.01 3.76 1.24
C VAL A 387 40.45 4.23 1.37
N THR A 388 40.96 4.15 2.60
CA THR A 388 42.37 4.52 2.95
C THR A 388 43.22 3.34 3.31
N THR A 389 42.62 2.22 3.70
CA THR A 389 43.37 1.03 4.15
C THR A 389 42.71 -0.25 3.67
N ILE A 390 43.49 -1.18 3.15
CA ILE A 390 43.11 -2.55 2.84
C ILE A 390 43.91 -3.50 3.75
N GLY A 391 43.16 -4.31 4.51
CA GLY A 391 43.73 -5.24 5.50
C GLY A 391 44.46 -6.40 4.86
N GLU A 392 45.22 -7.11 5.70
CA GLU A 392 46.00 -8.28 5.28
C GLU A 392 45.09 -9.41 4.76
N HIS A 393 45.58 -10.18 3.77
CA HIS A 393 44.90 -11.37 3.26
C HIS A 393 43.43 -11.20 2.84
N CYS A 394 43.04 -9.98 2.48
CA CYS A 394 41.63 -9.61 2.35
C CYS A 394 40.88 -10.43 1.31
N PHE A 395 41.52 -10.76 0.17
CA PHE A 395 40.89 -11.44 -0.96
C PHE A 395 41.46 -12.85 -1.20
N ASN A 396 42.09 -13.48 -0.19
CA ASN A 396 42.59 -14.86 -0.31
C ASN A 396 41.44 -15.80 -0.70
N TYR A 397 41.65 -16.69 -1.63
CA TYR A 397 40.69 -17.67 -2.16
C TYR A 397 39.46 -17.05 -2.87
N CYS A 398 39.48 -15.75 -3.21
CA CYS A 398 38.47 -15.15 -4.10
C CYS A 398 38.80 -15.50 -5.56
N SER A 399 38.64 -16.78 -5.92
CA SER A 399 39.13 -17.33 -7.19
C SER A 399 38.44 -16.78 -8.44
N THR A 400 37.24 -16.22 -8.30
CA THR A 400 36.45 -15.66 -9.41
C THR A 400 36.54 -14.14 -9.51
N LEU A 401 37.16 -13.47 -8.53
CA LEU A 401 37.35 -12.02 -8.56
C LEU A 401 38.54 -11.65 -9.46
N GLU A 402 38.25 -11.19 -10.66
CA GLU A 402 39.29 -10.81 -11.64
C GLU A 402 39.64 -9.31 -11.56
N THR A 403 38.63 -8.47 -11.28
CA THR A 403 38.78 -7.01 -11.30
C THR A 403 38.15 -6.37 -10.06
N ILE A 404 38.88 -5.45 -9.44
CA ILE A 404 38.35 -4.48 -8.49
C ILE A 404 38.13 -3.15 -9.24
N THR A 405 36.92 -2.59 -9.15
CA THR A 405 36.65 -1.23 -9.64
C THR A 405 36.83 -0.24 -8.50
N TYR A 406 37.78 0.66 -8.65
CA TYR A 406 38.07 1.73 -7.69
C TYR A 406 37.56 3.08 -8.22
N GLU A 407 36.70 3.76 -7.46
CA GLU A 407 36.10 5.05 -7.82
C GLU A 407 37.01 6.26 -7.49
N GLY A 408 38.30 6.09 -7.61
CA GLY A 408 39.33 7.11 -7.46
C GLY A 408 40.37 7.03 -8.60
N SER A 409 41.33 7.94 -8.59
CA SER A 409 42.46 7.95 -9.55
C SER A 409 43.52 6.91 -9.24
N LEU A 410 44.42 6.66 -10.17
CA LEU A 410 45.65 5.86 -9.95
C LEU A 410 46.51 6.43 -8.82
N ALA A 411 46.57 7.77 -8.70
CA ALA A 411 47.29 8.44 -7.63
C ALA A 411 46.64 8.17 -6.25
N ASP A 412 45.30 8.23 -6.18
CA ASP A 412 44.55 7.90 -4.95
C ASP A 412 44.75 6.41 -4.60
N TRP A 413 44.69 5.51 -5.58
CA TRP A 413 44.98 4.09 -5.39
C TRP A 413 46.38 3.84 -4.81
N ALA A 414 47.37 4.59 -5.32
CA ALA A 414 48.76 4.47 -4.81
C ALA A 414 48.89 4.93 -3.35
N ALA A 415 48.05 5.88 -2.92
CA ALA A 415 48.05 6.40 -1.55
C ALA A 415 47.38 5.47 -0.53
N ILE A 416 46.58 4.46 -0.97
CA ILE A 416 45.94 3.52 -0.07
C ILE A 416 46.99 2.67 0.63
N THR A 417 46.90 2.58 1.97
CA THR A 417 47.70 1.65 2.76
C THR A 417 47.28 0.21 2.53
N LYS A 418 48.14 -0.61 1.95
CA LYS A 418 47.85 -2.01 1.68
C LYS A 418 48.70 -2.88 2.60
N GLN A 419 48.05 -3.70 3.44
CA GLN A 419 48.74 -4.61 4.34
C GLN A 419 49.22 -5.85 3.57
N SER A 420 50.00 -6.71 4.26
CA SER A 420 50.65 -7.86 3.65
C SER A 420 49.63 -8.79 2.96
N ASN A 421 49.98 -9.22 1.73
CA ASN A 421 49.17 -10.14 0.93
C ASN A 421 47.67 -9.76 0.84
N TRP A 422 47.38 -8.47 0.80
CA TRP A 422 46.00 -7.93 0.75
C TRP A 422 45.20 -8.48 -0.44
N ASP A 423 45.88 -8.72 -1.56
CA ASP A 423 45.36 -9.16 -2.85
C ASP A 423 45.24 -10.68 -2.99
N GLY A 424 45.74 -11.44 -2.03
CA GLY A 424 45.78 -12.91 -2.10
C GLY A 424 46.77 -13.48 -3.11
N LYS A 425 47.83 -12.73 -3.51
CA LYS A 425 48.87 -13.17 -4.47
C LYS A 425 50.14 -13.64 -3.81
N GLY A 426 50.33 -13.40 -2.51
CA GLY A 426 51.57 -13.75 -1.79
C GLY A 426 51.58 -15.17 -1.21
N GLY A 427 52.55 -15.99 -1.63
CA GLY A 427 52.90 -17.28 -1.02
C GLY A 427 52.50 -18.53 -1.80
N MET A 428 53.35 -19.55 -1.75
CA MET A 428 53.17 -20.80 -2.51
C MET A 428 52.12 -21.76 -1.93
N GLU A 429 51.56 -21.49 -0.72
CA GLU A 429 50.71 -22.43 0.00
C GLU A 429 49.32 -21.85 0.31
N VAL A 430 49.04 -20.58 0.00
CA VAL A 430 47.75 -19.93 0.28
C VAL A 430 47.01 -19.77 -1.03
N GLY A 431 45.79 -20.26 -1.11
CA GLY A 431 44.98 -20.20 -2.33
C GLY A 431 44.90 -18.77 -2.89
N GLN A 432 45.29 -18.65 -4.14
CA GLN A 432 45.39 -17.37 -4.80
C GLN A 432 44.01 -16.80 -5.14
N SER A 433 43.89 -15.47 -5.11
CA SER A 433 42.78 -14.80 -5.70
C SER A 433 42.82 -14.85 -7.23
N GLY A 434 41.69 -14.72 -7.90
CA GLY A 434 41.59 -14.52 -9.35
C GLY A 434 42.03 -13.13 -9.82
N LEU A 435 42.33 -12.21 -8.89
CA LEU A 435 42.51 -10.80 -9.15
C LEU A 435 43.69 -10.51 -10.09
N THR A 436 43.40 -9.87 -11.22
CA THR A 436 44.40 -9.51 -12.25
C THR A 436 44.39 -8.03 -12.57
N ARG A 437 43.35 -7.30 -12.19
CA ARG A 437 43.16 -5.90 -12.58
C ARG A 437 42.56 -5.06 -11.46
N ILE A 438 43.04 -3.82 -11.34
CA ILE A 438 42.39 -2.75 -10.57
C ILE A 438 42.04 -1.65 -11.54
N GLN A 439 40.75 -1.41 -11.76
CA GLN A 439 40.27 -0.38 -12.65
C GLN A 439 40.05 0.92 -11.85
N CYS A 440 40.75 1.97 -12.18
CA CYS A 440 40.63 3.33 -11.65
C CYS A 440 39.90 4.24 -12.65
N LEU A 441 39.61 5.48 -12.28
CA LEU A 441 38.92 6.47 -13.15
C LEU A 441 39.79 6.92 -14.32
N ASP A 442 41.11 6.98 -14.14
CA ASP A 442 42.11 7.53 -15.08
C ASP A 442 43.07 6.48 -15.62
N GLY A 443 42.80 5.18 -15.44
CA GLY A 443 43.61 4.09 -15.91
C GLY A 443 43.40 2.82 -15.11
N PHE A 444 44.37 1.92 -15.15
CA PHE A 444 44.28 0.65 -14.42
C PHE A 444 45.64 0.13 -13.98
N MET A 445 45.62 -0.78 -12.97
CA MET A 445 46.78 -1.58 -12.58
C MET A 445 46.59 -3.02 -13.05
N GLU A 446 47.62 -3.64 -13.52
CA GLU A 446 47.66 -5.07 -13.91
C GLU A 446 48.63 -5.85 -13.05
N TRP A 447 48.29 -7.10 -12.77
CA TRP A 447 49.18 -8.04 -12.08
C TRP A 447 50.19 -8.64 -13.06
N ASP A 448 51.46 -8.35 -12.84
CA ASP A 448 52.57 -9.00 -13.56
C ASP A 448 52.96 -10.31 -12.86
N ALA A 449 52.48 -11.42 -13.38
CA ALA A 449 52.73 -12.73 -12.80
C ALA A 449 54.22 -13.16 -12.91
N GLY A 450 54.98 -12.57 -13.85
CA GLY A 450 56.42 -12.85 -14.02
C GLY A 450 57.28 -12.19 -12.96
N ASN A 451 56.90 -10.99 -12.56
CA ASN A 451 57.63 -10.20 -11.55
C ASN A 451 56.98 -10.21 -10.17
N HIS A 452 55.75 -10.79 -10.03
CA HIS A 452 54.98 -10.81 -8.81
C HIS A 452 54.69 -9.39 -8.25
N GLU A 453 54.30 -8.45 -9.12
CA GLU A 453 54.05 -7.08 -8.76
C GLU A 453 52.84 -6.48 -9.53
N TRP A 454 52.25 -5.43 -8.97
CA TRP A 454 51.26 -4.61 -9.63
C TRP A 454 51.95 -3.48 -10.41
N LYS A 455 51.62 -3.32 -11.70
CA LYS A 455 52.14 -2.22 -12.54
C LYS A 455 50.98 -1.46 -13.20
N VAL A 456 51.23 -0.21 -13.55
CA VAL A 456 50.30 0.57 -14.37
C VAL A 456 50.17 -0.08 -15.73
N GLY A 457 48.95 -0.39 -16.15
CA GLY A 457 48.69 -0.95 -17.46
C GLY A 457 48.85 0.08 -18.56
N GLU A 458 49.28 -0.35 -19.73
CA GLU A 458 49.34 0.45 -20.96
C GLU A 458 48.02 0.21 -21.73
N GLU A 459 47.40 1.29 -22.29
CA GLU A 459 46.20 1.17 -23.13
C GLU A 459 46.48 0.47 -24.46
#